data_957d15418d84ebc78b506364e9697710
#
_entry.id   957d15418d84ebc78b506364e9697710
#
_cell.length_a   1.000
_cell.length_b   1.000
_cell.length_c   1.000
_cell.angle_alpha   90.00
_cell.angle_beta   90.00
_cell.angle_gamma   90.00
#
_symmetry.space_group_name_H-M   'P 1'
#
loop_
_entity.id
_entity.type
_entity.pdbx_description
1 polymer ?
#
loop_
_entity_poly.entity_id
_entity_poly.type
_entity_poly.pdbx_seq_one_letter_code
_entity_poly.pdbx_strand_id
1 'polypeptide(L)'
;MNKIGVIGGRDSVLGFRALGLDTCIAENGEQAKAALHRMAKENYAIIYITEHLAAQIPAEIERRREDVSPAVILIPSREGSLGIGTAGVHAAAEKAVGADIL
;
A
#
# COMPACT_ATOMS: atom_id res chain seq x y z
N MET A 1 -13.65 6.77 -14.22
CA MET A 1 -13.42 7.54 -13.00
C MET A 1 -12.32 6.85 -12.17
N ASN A 2 -11.43 7.61 -11.63
CA ASN A 2 -10.31 7.05 -10.87
C ASN A 2 -10.74 6.68 -9.46
N LYS A 3 -10.50 5.43 -9.11
CA LYS A 3 -10.81 4.93 -7.78
C LYS A 3 -9.54 4.86 -6.95
N ILE A 4 -9.70 5.04 -5.65
CA ILE A 4 -8.60 4.89 -4.71
C ILE A 4 -8.95 3.77 -3.74
N GLY A 5 -8.10 2.77 -3.66
CA GLY A 5 -8.31 1.62 -2.80
C GLY A 5 -7.30 1.54 -1.68
N VAL A 6 -7.69 0.88 -0.61
CA VAL A 6 -6.81 0.64 0.53
C VAL A 6 -6.92 -0.82 0.93
N ILE A 7 -5.79 -1.50 1.01
CA ILE A 7 -5.72 -2.90 1.42
C ILE A 7 -4.96 -2.97 2.73
N GLY A 8 -5.55 -3.57 3.74
CA GLY A 8 -4.88 -3.69 5.01
C GLY A 8 -5.70 -4.46 6.02
N GLY A 9 -5.16 -4.64 7.21
CA GLY A 9 -5.90 -5.26 8.29
C GLY A 9 -7.07 -4.37 8.72
N ARG A 10 -7.99 -4.95 9.46
CA ARG A 10 -9.21 -4.26 9.85
C ARG A 10 -8.93 -2.91 10.50
N ASP A 11 -8.03 -2.91 11.48
CA ASP A 11 -7.74 -1.69 12.22
C ASP A 11 -7.11 -0.62 11.34
N SER A 12 -6.31 -1.05 10.37
CA SER A 12 -5.62 -0.10 9.50
C SER A 12 -6.56 0.56 8.50
N VAL A 13 -7.58 -0.16 8.02
CA VAL A 13 -8.44 0.38 6.96
C VAL A 13 -9.65 1.15 7.46
N LEU A 14 -10.03 0.97 8.72
CA LEU A 14 -11.24 1.63 9.24
C LEU A 14 -11.16 3.14 9.12
N GLY A 15 -10.01 3.71 9.42
CA GLY A 15 -9.84 5.16 9.29
C GLY A 15 -10.01 5.65 7.87
N PHE A 16 -9.52 4.87 6.91
CA PHE A 16 -9.64 5.25 5.50
C PHE A 16 -11.06 5.11 5.00
N ARG A 17 -11.80 4.14 5.54
CA ARG A 17 -13.21 4.00 5.18
C ARG A 17 -14.00 5.23 5.58
N ALA A 18 -13.67 5.80 6.72
CA ALA A 18 -14.33 7.02 7.18
C ALA A 18 -14.10 8.20 6.24
N LEU A 19 -13.02 8.15 5.46
CA LEU A 19 -12.71 9.18 4.48
C LEU A 19 -13.37 8.92 3.12
N GLY A 20 -14.16 7.87 3.01
CA GLY A 20 -14.85 7.58 1.77
C GLY A 20 -14.04 6.79 0.75
N LEU A 21 -12.89 6.25 1.13
CA LEU A 21 -12.09 5.44 0.24
C LEU A 21 -12.59 4.00 0.23
N ASP A 22 -12.36 3.31 -0.89
CA ASP A 22 -12.71 1.90 -0.98
C ASP A 22 -11.71 1.08 -0.20
N THR A 23 -12.17 0.28 0.72
CA THR A 23 -11.28 -0.51 1.57
C THR A 23 -11.48 -1.99 1.35
N CYS A 24 -10.40 -2.75 1.47
CA CYS A 24 -10.44 -4.19 1.42
C CYS A 24 -9.64 -4.74 2.60
N ILE A 25 -10.31 -5.48 3.47
CA ILE A 25 -9.67 -6.05 4.64
C ILE A 25 -8.93 -7.32 4.22
N ALA A 26 -7.65 -7.37 4.50
CA ALA A 26 -6.82 -8.54 4.25
C ALA A 26 -6.00 -8.81 5.50
N GLU A 27 -6.03 -10.05 5.95
CA GLU A 27 -5.34 -10.43 7.18
C GLU A 27 -4.03 -11.17 6.92
N ASN A 28 -3.77 -11.52 5.67
CA ASN A 28 -2.54 -12.21 5.31
C ASN A 28 -2.16 -11.89 3.87
N GLY A 29 -0.99 -12.36 3.46
CA GLY A 29 -0.48 -12.08 2.12
C GLY A 29 -1.35 -12.62 1.00
N GLU A 30 -1.94 -13.78 1.18
CA GLU A 30 -2.79 -14.36 0.15
C GLU A 30 -4.01 -13.50 -0.10
N GLN A 31 -4.64 -13.04 0.97
CA GLN A 31 -5.80 -12.17 0.83
C GLN A 31 -5.41 -10.84 0.22
N ALA A 32 -4.24 -10.32 0.62
CA ALA A 32 -3.76 -9.07 0.07
C ALA A 32 -3.48 -9.20 -1.43
N LYS A 33 -2.88 -10.31 -1.83
CA LYS A 33 -2.58 -10.55 -3.24
C LYS A 33 -3.85 -10.60 -4.07
N ALA A 34 -4.86 -11.32 -3.56
CA ALA A 34 -6.14 -11.41 -4.26
C ALA A 34 -6.82 -10.05 -4.37
N ALA A 35 -6.77 -9.26 -3.30
CA ALA A 35 -7.36 -7.93 -3.30
C ALA A 35 -6.65 -7.03 -4.30
N LEU A 36 -5.32 -7.10 -4.34
CA LEU A 36 -4.53 -6.29 -5.25
C LEU A 36 -4.85 -6.63 -6.71
N HIS A 37 -4.93 -7.92 -7.03
CA HIS A 37 -5.27 -8.34 -8.37
C HIS A 37 -6.67 -7.88 -8.77
N ARG A 38 -7.63 -8.01 -7.87
CA ARG A 38 -8.99 -7.59 -8.14
C ARG A 38 -9.08 -6.10 -8.39
N MET A 39 -8.46 -5.31 -7.52
CA MET A 39 -8.49 -3.87 -7.66
C MET A 39 -7.79 -3.39 -8.92
N ALA A 40 -6.69 -4.07 -9.30
CA ALA A 40 -6.02 -3.72 -10.53
C ALA A 40 -6.91 -3.95 -11.75
N LYS A 41 -7.70 -5.01 -11.72
CA LYS A 41 -8.64 -5.28 -12.80
C LYS A 41 -9.83 -4.33 -12.82
N GLU A 42 -10.16 -3.77 -11.68
CA GLU A 42 -11.29 -2.86 -11.55
C GLU A 42 -10.91 -1.40 -11.82
N ASN A 43 -9.74 -1.19 -12.38
CA ASN A 43 -9.29 0.14 -12.81
C ASN A 43 -9.11 1.14 -11.68
N TYR A 44 -8.58 0.69 -10.58
CA TYR A 44 -8.20 1.60 -9.50
C TYR A 44 -6.98 2.39 -9.95
N ALA A 45 -6.98 3.67 -9.67
CA ALA A 45 -5.85 4.52 -10.01
C ALA A 45 -4.73 4.42 -8.99
N ILE A 46 -5.10 4.32 -7.73
CA ILE A 46 -4.15 4.25 -6.62
C ILE A 46 -4.61 3.16 -5.67
N ILE A 47 -3.66 2.35 -5.21
CA ILE A 47 -3.93 1.32 -4.22
C ILE A 47 -2.92 1.49 -3.09
N TYR A 48 -3.41 1.81 -1.90
CA TYR A 48 -2.58 1.83 -0.70
C TYR A 48 -2.60 0.45 -0.07
N ILE A 49 -1.45 -0.04 0.34
CA ILE A 49 -1.35 -1.34 1.00
C ILE A 49 -0.44 -1.21 2.21
N THR A 50 -0.82 -1.82 3.33
CA THR A 50 0.01 -1.76 4.51
C THR A 50 1.31 -2.50 4.26
N GLU A 51 2.40 -2.01 4.84
CA GLU A 51 3.70 -2.62 4.62
C GLU A 51 3.81 -4.02 5.21
N HIS A 52 3.04 -4.33 6.25
CA HIS A 52 2.99 -5.69 6.79
C HIS A 52 2.54 -6.69 5.72
N LEU A 53 1.49 -6.33 4.98
CA LEU A 53 0.97 -7.21 3.93
C LEU A 53 1.87 -7.20 2.71
N ALA A 54 2.40 -6.04 2.35
CA ALA A 54 3.30 -5.93 1.21
C ALA A 54 4.54 -6.78 1.40
N ALA A 55 5.04 -6.87 2.63
CA ALA A 55 6.21 -7.68 2.94
C ALA A 55 5.95 -9.17 2.71
N GLN A 56 4.70 -9.60 2.74
CA GLN A 56 4.35 -10.99 2.51
C GLN A 56 4.19 -11.32 1.03
N ILE A 57 4.13 -10.31 0.17
CA ILE A 57 3.96 -10.51 -1.27
C ILE A 57 4.97 -9.65 -2.05
N PRO A 58 6.26 -9.80 -1.75
CA PRO A 58 7.26 -8.93 -2.39
C PRO A 58 7.31 -9.06 -3.91
N ALA A 59 7.09 -10.26 -4.44
CA ALA A 59 7.11 -10.44 -5.90
C ALA A 59 5.98 -9.68 -6.58
N GLU A 60 4.81 -9.65 -5.95
CA GLU A 60 3.68 -8.92 -6.50
C GLU A 60 3.93 -7.42 -6.48
N ILE A 61 4.47 -6.92 -5.38
CA ILE A 61 4.77 -5.51 -5.24
C ILE A 61 5.81 -5.09 -6.28
N GLU A 62 6.87 -5.89 -6.43
CA GLU A 62 7.93 -5.58 -7.38
C GLU A 62 7.42 -5.61 -8.81
N ARG A 63 6.55 -6.56 -9.14
CA ARG A 63 6.00 -6.65 -10.48
C ARG A 63 5.18 -5.42 -10.84
N ARG A 64 4.49 -4.84 -9.87
CA ARG A 64 3.65 -3.68 -10.12
C ARG A 64 4.37 -2.35 -9.95
N ARG A 65 5.61 -2.41 -9.58
CA ARG A 65 6.38 -1.21 -9.29
C ARG A 65 6.51 -0.27 -10.49
N GLU A 66 6.58 -0.84 -11.68
CA GLU A 66 6.73 -0.05 -12.89
C GLU A 66 5.40 0.28 -13.56
N ASP A 67 4.31 -0.23 -13.02
CA ASP A 67 3.00 0.08 -13.58
C ASP A 67 2.66 1.53 -13.27
N VAL A 68 2.20 2.23 -14.30
CA VAL A 68 1.75 3.60 -14.12
C VAL A 68 0.43 3.59 -13.37
N SER A 69 -0.44 2.66 -13.71
CA SER A 69 -1.75 2.54 -13.09
C SER A 69 -2.10 1.08 -12.92
N PRO A 70 -2.50 0.64 -11.75
CA PRO A 70 -2.61 1.45 -10.52
C PRO A 70 -1.24 1.71 -9.90
N ALA A 71 -1.09 2.86 -9.28
CA ALA A 71 0.07 3.13 -8.45
C ALA A 71 -0.14 2.43 -7.11
N VAL A 72 0.85 1.65 -6.69
CA VAL A 72 0.76 0.91 -5.42
C VAL A 72 1.68 1.59 -4.42
N ILE A 73 1.10 2.07 -3.33
CA ILE A 73 1.81 2.85 -2.33
C ILE A 73 1.75 2.14 -0.99
N LEU A 74 2.91 1.93 -0.38
CA LEU A 74 3.00 1.28 0.92
C LEU A 74 2.74 2.29 2.03
N ILE A 75 1.95 1.89 3.01
CA ILE A 75 1.65 2.73 4.17
C ILE A 75 1.92 1.95 5.45
N PRO A 76 2.27 2.64 6.53
CA PRO A 76 2.47 1.95 7.81
C PRO A 76 1.17 1.32 8.30
N SER A 77 1.28 0.18 8.95
CA SER A 77 0.14 -0.45 9.58
C SER A 77 -0.09 0.16 10.95
N ARG A 78 -1.20 -0.21 11.57
CA ARG A 78 -1.49 0.26 12.91
C ARG A 78 -0.47 -0.23 13.94
N GLU A 79 0.10 -1.40 13.70
CA GLU A 79 1.10 -1.96 14.59
C GLU A 79 2.46 -1.28 14.46
N GLY A 80 2.58 -0.37 13.51
CA GLY A 80 3.82 0.33 13.29
C GLY A 80 4.53 -0.13 12.05
N SER A 81 5.67 0.48 11.79
CA SER A 81 6.43 0.22 10.59
C SER A 81 7.34 -1.00 10.75
N LEU A 82 7.41 -1.80 9.71
CA LEU A 82 8.36 -2.91 9.65
C LEU A 82 9.73 -2.46 9.16
N GLY A 83 9.84 -1.20 8.80
CA GLY A 83 11.07 -0.68 8.26
C GLY A 83 11.17 -0.77 6.75
N ILE A 84 10.38 -1.60 6.12
CA ILE A 84 10.43 -1.76 4.67
C ILE A 84 9.88 -0.53 3.97
N GLY A 85 8.65 -0.14 4.32
CA GLY A 85 8.06 1.05 3.77
C GLY A 85 8.76 2.30 4.28
N THR A 86 9.12 2.29 5.56
CA THR A 86 9.81 3.42 6.16
C THR A 86 11.17 3.63 5.50
N ALA A 87 11.92 2.55 5.30
CA ALA A 87 13.20 2.67 4.63
C ALA A 87 13.05 3.21 3.21
N GLY A 88 12.03 2.74 2.50
CA GLY A 88 11.75 3.23 1.16
C GLY A 88 11.35 4.69 1.16
N VAL A 89 10.51 5.08 2.11
CA VAL A 89 10.08 6.47 2.25
C VAL A 89 11.26 7.35 2.63
N HIS A 90 12.09 6.92 3.57
CA HIS A 90 13.26 7.69 3.97
C HIS A 90 14.22 7.86 2.81
N ALA A 91 14.47 6.80 2.06
CA ALA A 91 15.37 6.90 0.92
C ALA A 91 14.83 7.89 -0.11
N ALA A 92 13.54 7.84 -0.37
CA ALA A 92 12.92 8.78 -1.31
C ALA A 92 12.98 10.21 -0.76
N ALA A 93 12.69 10.38 0.54
CA ALA A 93 12.71 11.68 1.16
C ALA A 93 14.10 12.26 1.17
N GLU A 94 15.11 11.45 1.46
CA GLU A 94 16.49 11.90 1.44
C GLU A 94 16.89 12.39 0.06
N LYS A 95 16.50 11.67 -0.97
CA LYS A 95 16.78 12.07 -2.33
C LYS A 95 16.03 13.33 -2.72
N ALA A 96 14.81 13.47 -2.25
CA ALA A 96 13.95 14.57 -2.63
C ALA A 96 14.32 15.85 -1.91
N VAL A 97 14.62 15.76 -0.60
CA VAL A 97 14.87 16.94 0.21
C VAL A 97 16.32 17.09 0.61
N GLY A 98 17.14 16.14 0.26
CA GLY A 98 18.56 16.21 0.52
C GLY A 98 18.96 15.85 1.93
N ALA A 99 18.03 15.51 2.78
CA ALA A 99 18.34 15.11 4.14
C ALA A 99 17.15 14.39 4.74
N ASP A 100 17.46 13.38 5.48
CA ASP A 100 16.44 12.73 6.27
C ASP A 100 16.39 13.40 7.62
N ILE A 101 15.39 14.17 7.81
CA ILE A 101 15.23 14.94 9.03
C ILE A 101 14.36 14.20 10.04
N LEU A 102 13.99 13.04 9.71
CA LEU A 102 13.12 12.24 10.57
C LEU A 102 13.90 11.54 11.66
#